data_5de49bb3cc9ef1c426424d2aee5d3694
#
_entry.id   5de49bb3cc9ef1c426424d2aee5d3694
#
_cell.length_a   1.000
_cell.length_b   1.000
_cell.length_c   1.000
_cell.angle_alpha   90.00
_cell.angle_beta   90.00
_cell.angle_gamma   90.00
#
_symmetry.space_group_name_H-M   'P 1'
#
loop_
_entity.id
_entity.type
_entity.pdbx_description
1 polymer ?
#
loop_
_entity_poly.entity_id
_entity_poly.type
_entity_poly.pdbx_seq_one_letter_code
_entity_poly.pdbx_strand_id
1 'polypeptide(L)'
;MDEYGYVYGYLPATEGMEDVTPLGLIAHLDTAPDFNGQNVKPQIIQGYNGEDVVLGTSGRVLAVKDFPRLKGYKGRTLITTDGTSLLGADDKAGIAEILTAVEDLMREKTPHGKICIAFTP
;
A
#
# COMPACT_ATOMS: atom_id res chain seq x y z
N MET A 1 -5.23 19.52 -4.16
CA MET A 1 -6.36 18.64 -4.56
C MET A 1 -7.18 19.39 -5.59
N ASP A 2 -7.51 18.75 -6.67
CA ASP A 2 -8.38 19.32 -7.71
C ASP A 2 -9.86 18.99 -7.47
N GLU A 3 -10.73 19.44 -8.37
CA GLU A 3 -12.20 19.26 -8.27
C GLU A 3 -12.65 17.79 -8.42
N TYR A 4 -11.80 16.93 -8.94
CA TYR A 4 -12.05 15.50 -9.11
C TYR A 4 -11.46 14.65 -7.97
N GLY A 5 -10.81 15.27 -6.98
CA GLY A 5 -10.23 14.58 -5.83
C GLY A 5 -8.77 14.15 -5.99
N TYR A 6 -8.11 14.46 -7.13
CA TYR A 6 -6.69 14.17 -7.31
C TYR A 6 -5.84 15.08 -6.41
N VAL A 7 -4.85 14.50 -5.76
CA VAL A 7 -3.89 15.22 -4.93
C VAL A 7 -2.51 15.16 -5.60
N TYR A 8 -1.91 16.32 -5.83
CA TYR A 8 -0.57 16.43 -6.40
C TYR A 8 0.39 17.04 -5.40
N GLY A 9 1.58 16.47 -5.31
CA GLY A 9 2.68 16.96 -4.48
C GLY A 9 3.99 16.96 -5.24
N TYR A 10 4.92 17.82 -4.81
CA TYR A 10 6.25 17.91 -5.40
C TYR A 10 7.29 18.06 -4.30
N LEU A 11 8.35 17.26 -4.40
CA LEU A 11 9.57 17.47 -3.65
C LEU A 11 10.61 18.03 -4.64
N PRO A 12 11.08 19.28 -4.47
CA PRO A 12 12.10 19.85 -5.34
C PRO A 12 13.38 19.03 -5.32
N ALA A 13 14.15 19.08 -6.40
CA ALA A 13 15.49 18.50 -6.39
C ALA A 13 16.34 19.14 -5.30
N THR A 14 17.24 18.38 -4.70
CA THR A 14 18.27 18.94 -3.81
C THR A 14 19.35 19.65 -4.62
N GLU A 15 20.08 20.56 -3.97
CA GLU A 15 21.17 21.33 -4.60
C GLU A 15 22.15 20.41 -5.34
N GLY A 16 22.39 20.71 -6.60
CA GLY A 16 23.26 19.93 -7.49
C GLY A 16 22.61 18.71 -8.13
N MET A 17 21.32 18.47 -7.90
CA MET A 17 20.57 17.33 -8.47
C MET A 17 19.45 17.78 -9.44
N GLU A 18 19.48 19.04 -9.87
CA GLU A 18 18.42 19.64 -10.69
C GLU A 18 18.32 19.02 -12.08
N ASP A 19 19.44 18.54 -12.63
CA ASP A 19 19.50 17.89 -13.95
C ASP A 19 19.18 16.39 -13.92
N VAL A 20 18.92 15.83 -12.72
CA VAL A 20 18.52 14.42 -12.60
C VAL A 20 17.08 14.25 -13.09
N THR A 21 16.85 13.22 -13.90
CA THR A 21 15.52 12.91 -14.41
C THR A 21 14.49 12.83 -13.27
N PRO A 22 13.39 13.60 -13.33
CA PRO A 22 12.36 13.57 -12.32
C PRO A 22 11.72 12.18 -12.16
N LEU A 23 11.42 11.81 -10.91
CA LEU A 23 10.70 10.58 -10.58
C LEU A 23 9.22 10.90 -10.35
N GLY A 24 8.32 10.14 -10.98
CA GLY A 24 6.89 10.17 -10.72
C GLY A 24 6.46 8.98 -9.85
N LEU A 25 5.74 9.26 -8.78
CA LEU A 25 5.16 8.27 -7.88
C LEU A 25 3.64 8.44 -7.85
N ILE A 26 2.91 7.35 -8.04
CA ILE A 26 1.44 7.37 -8.11
C ILE A 26 0.90 6.24 -7.24
N ALA A 27 -0.15 6.54 -6.49
CA ALA A 27 -0.97 5.55 -5.78
C ALA A 27 -2.44 6.00 -5.78
N HIS A 28 -3.38 5.06 -5.58
CA HIS A 28 -4.80 5.38 -5.57
C HIS A 28 -5.47 5.18 -4.19
N LEU A 29 -6.54 5.93 -3.96
CA LEU A 29 -7.26 5.97 -2.69
C LEU A 29 -8.45 5.01 -2.65
N ASP A 30 -9.09 4.79 -3.80
CA ASP A 30 -10.27 3.96 -3.90
C ASP A 30 -9.98 2.47 -3.70
N THR A 31 -11.01 1.70 -3.52
CA THR A 31 -10.99 0.23 -3.50
C THR A 31 -11.98 -0.32 -4.50
N ALA A 32 -11.76 -1.57 -4.96
CA ALA A 32 -12.68 -2.23 -5.85
C ALA A 32 -14.12 -2.19 -5.30
N PRO A 33 -15.12 -1.84 -6.13
CA PRO A 33 -16.52 -1.72 -5.70
C PRO A 33 -17.22 -3.07 -5.47
N ASP A 34 -16.54 -4.18 -5.78
CA ASP A 34 -17.11 -5.53 -5.73
C ASP A 34 -17.41 -6.02 -4.31
N PHE A 35 -16.83 -5.38 -3.30
CA PHE A 35 -17.03 -5.76 -1.91
C PHE A 35 -16.94 -4.56 -0.96
N ASN A 36 -17.53 -4.71 0.23
CA ASN A 36 -17.52 -3.67 1.26
C ASN A 36 -16.11 -3.26 1.68
N GLY A 37 -15.81 -1.97 1.69
CA GLY A 37 -14.57 -1.37 2.19
C GLY A 37 -14.69 -0.65 3.54
N GLN A 38 -15.83 -0.79 4.25
CA GLN A 38 -16.08 -0.10 5.52
C GLN A 38 -15.77 -0.99 6.73
N ASN A 39 -15.47 -0.34 7.86
CA ASN A 39 -15.22 -1.01 9.14
C ASN A 39 -14.15 -2.12 9.04
N VAL A 40 -13.07 -1.83 8.36
CA VAL A 40 -11.96 -2.77 8.15
C VAL A 40 -11.39 -3.21 9.51
N LYS A 41 -11.29 -4.52 9.71
CA LYS A 41 -10.71 -5.15 10.91
C LYS A 41 -9.47 -5.94 10.52
N PRO A 42 -8.28 -5.30 10.56
CA PRO A 42 -7.04 -5.98 10.18
C PRO A 42 -6.71 -7.10 11.15
N GLN A 43 -6.19 -8.21 10.60
CA GLN A 43 -5.63 -9.32 11.34
C GLN A 43 -4.15 -9.45 10.99
N ILE A 44 -3.29 -9.55 12.00
CA ILE A 44 -1.85 -9.72 11.83
C ILE A 44 -1.48 -11.15 12.16
N ILE A 45 -0.97 -11.88 11.17
CA ILE A 45 -0.55 -13.28 11.27
C ILE A 45 0.97 -13.31 11.19
N GLN A 46 1.63 -13.42 12.33
CA GLN A 46 3.08 -13.52 12.40
C GLN A 46 3.55 -14.93 12.06
N GLY A 47 4.69 -15.02 11.35
CA GLY A 47 5.31 -16.31 11.04
C GLY A 47 4.39 -17.25 10.25
N TYR A 48 3.68 -16.74 9.26
CA TYR A 48 2.73 -17.51 8.47
C TYR A 48 3.28 -18.89 8.06
N ASN A 49 2.51 -19.92 8.30
CA ASN A 49 2.95 -21.32 8.12
C ASN A 49 2.89 -21.84 6.67
N GLY A 50 2.27 -21.10 5.76
CA GLY A 50 2.09 -21.50 4.35
C GLY A 50 0.79 -22.29 4.07
N GLU A 51 -0.14 -22.33 5.03
CA GLU A 51 -1.42 -23.06 4.93
C GLU A 51 -2.59 -22.09 4.71
N ASP A 52 -3.81 -22.64 4.65
CA ASP A 52 -5.03 -21.86 4.51
C ASP A 52 -5.19 -20.88 5.69
N VAL A 53 -5.68 -19.67 5.39
CA VAL A 53 -5.92 -18.63 6.40
C VAL A 53 -7.41 -18.43 6.62
N VAL A 54 -7.88 -18.68 7.83
CA VAL A 54 -9.26 -18.37 8.24
C VAL A 54 -9.36 -16.88 8.55
N LEU A 55 -10.36 -16.21 7.96
CA LEU A 55 -10.59 -14.78 8.11
C LEU A 55 -11.57 -14.50 9.25
N GLY A 56 -11.05 -14.27 10.43
CA GLY A 56 -11.84 -13.97 11.63
C GLY A 56 -12.93 -15.01 11.91
N THR A 57 -14.12 -14.51 12.18
CA THR A 57 -15.32 -15.32 12.43
C THR A 57 -16.27 -15.36 11.24
N SER A 58 -15.86 -14.83 10.09
CA SER A 58 -16.73 -14.73 8.90
C SER A 58 -17.01 -16.06 8.21
N GLY A 59 -16.25 -17.10 8.54
CA GLY A 59 -16.29 -18.40 7.85
C GLY A 59 -15.56 -18.38 6.49
N ARG A 60 -15.02 -17.26 6.07
CA ARG A 60 -14.24 -17.15 4.83
C ARG A 60 -12.83 -17.68 5.05
N VAL A 61 -12.27 -18.25 4.00
CA VAL A 61 -10.92 -18.85 4.02
C VAL A 61 -10.16 -18.38 2.79
N LEU A 62 -8.96 -17.87 2.98
CA LEU A 62 -7.97 -17.73 1.91
C LEU A 62 -7.29 -19.08 1.74
N ALA A 63 -7.83 -19.89 0.83
CA ALA A 63 -7.34 -21.24 0.61
C ALA A 63 -6.12 -21.23 -0.33
N VAL A 64 -5.09 -21.94 0.05
CA VAL A 64 -3.86 -22.07 -0.74
C VAL A 64 -4.13 -22.70 -2.12
N LYS A 65 -5.12 -23.56 -2.23
CA LYS A 65 -5.55 -24.17 -3.52
C LYS A 65 -6.05 -23.10 -4.50
N ASP A 66 -6.72 -22.05 -4.00
CA ASP A 66 -7.30 -20.96 -4.81
C ASP A 66 -6.27 -19.84 -5.02
N PHE A 67 -5.36 -19.66 -4.06
CA PHE A 67 -4.30 -18.65 -4.06
C PHE A 67 -2.91 -19.28 -3.83
N PRO A 68 -2.35 -20.03 -4.81
CA PRO A 68 -1.10 -20.79 -4.61
C PRO A 68 0.12 -19.95 -4.22
N ARG A 69 0.11 -18.65 -4.57
CA ARG A 69 1.18 -17.70 -4.21
C ARG A 69 1.33 -17.52 -2.69
N LEU A 70 0.29 -17.81 -1.90
CA LEU A 70 0.35 -17.75 -0.44
C LEU A 70 1.50 -18.60 0.13
N LYS A 71 1.81 -19.76 -0.46
CA LYS A 71 2.94 -20.60 -0.04
C LYS A 71 4.29 -19.88 -0.02
N GLY A 72 4.48 -18.94 -0.94
CA GLY A 72 5.70 -18.15 -1.05
C GLY A 72 5.91 -17.17 0.12
N TYR A 73 4.88 -16.92 0.91
CA TYR A 73 4.94 -16.01 2.06
C TYR A 73 5.18 -16.74 3.40
N LYS A 74 5.46 -18.06 3.37
CA LYS A 74 5.78 -18.83 4.58
C LYS A 74 6.91 -18.16 5.37
N GLY A 75 6.71 -18.02 6.68
CA GLY A 75 7.63 -17.33 7.59
C GLY A 75 7.46 -15.80 7.63
N ARG A 76 6.70 -15.21 6.70
CA ARG A 76 6.40 -13.77 6.69
C ARG A 76 5.27 -13.42 7.64
N THR A 77 5.14 -12.13 7.94
CA THR A 77 3.94 -11.60 8.58
C THR A 77 2.93 -11.23 7.50
N LEU A 78 1.71 -11.76 7.60
CA LEU A 78 0.60 -11.39 6.74
C LEU A 78 -0.33 -10.42 7.47
N ILE A 79 -0.90 -9.50 6.73
CA ILE A 79 -2.00 -8.65 7.18
C ILE A 79 -3.21 -8.97 6.31
N THR A 80 -4.30 -9.42 6.94
CA THR A 80 -5.58 -9.74 6.29
C THR A 80 -6.72 -8.96 6.95
N THR A 81 -7.95 -9.10 6.44
CA THR A 81 -9.15 -8.68 7.17
C THR A 81 -9.77 -9.88 7.89
N ASP A 82 -10.81 -9.61 8.66
CA ASP A 82 -11.68 -10.64 9.26
C ASP A 82 -12.64 -11.27 8.25
N GLY A 83 -12.56 -10.92 6.97
CA GLY A 83 -13.42 -11.43 5.90
C GLY A 83 -14.76 -10.71 5.75
N THR A 84 -15.04 -9.67 6.54
CA THR A 84 -16.26 -8.84 6.43
C THR A 84 -16.11 -7.64 5.53
N SER A 85 -14.86 -7.28 5.18
CA SER A 85 -14.53 -6.17 4.29
C SER A 85 -13.31 -6.49 3.42
N LEU A 86 -13.06 -5.64 2.41
CA LEU A 86 -11.73 -5.53 1.79
C LEU A 86 -10.72 -5.03 2.82
N LEU A 87 -9.43 -5.33 2.60
CA LEU A 87 -8.36 -4.74 3.41
C LEU A 87 -8.06 -3.28 2.96
N GLY A 88 -8.11 -3.04 1.66
CA GLY A 88 -7.78 -1.74 1.07
C GLY A 88 -6.28 -1.47 0.99
N ALA A 89 -5.43 -2.51 1.12
CA ALA A 89 -3.98 -2.36 0.98
C ALA A 89 -3.59 -1.94 -0.45
N ASP A 90 -4.35 -2.36 -1.43
CA ASP A 90 -4.27 -1.88 -2.80
C ASP A 90 -5.25 -0.69 -2.96
N ASP A 91 -4.82 0.58 -3.02
CA ASP A 91 -3.37 0.91 -3.02
C ASP A 91 -2.99 1.89 -1.87
N LYS A 92 -3.67 1.82 -0.74
CA LYS A 92 -3.31 2.64 0.45
C LYS A 92 -1.94 2.27 1.04
N ALA A 93 -1.44 1.07 0.75
CA ALA A 93 -0.07 0.70 1.08
C ALA A 93 0.92 1.53 0.26
N GLY A 94 0.70 1.69 -1.05
CA GLY A 94 1.52 2.55 -1.90
C GLY A 94 1.53 4.01 -1.45
N ILE A 95 0.38 4.54 -0.99
CA ILE A 95 0.32 5.88 -0.39
C ILE A 95 1.24 5.97 0.84
N ALA A 96 1.15 4.99 1.76
CA ALA A 96 1.95 4.96 2.97
C ALA A 96 3.45 4.83 2.66
N GLU A 97 3.81 3.98 1.69
CA GLU A 97 5.19 3.79 1.22
C GLU A 97 5.77 5.08 0.62
N ILE A 98 5.02 5.76 -0.26
CA ILE A 98 5.43 7.02 -0.89
C ILE A 98 5.66 8.10 0.18
N LEU A 99 4.71 8.28 1.09
CA LEU A 99 4.81 9.31 2.13
C LEU A 99 5.96 9.01 3.08
N THR A 100 6.16 7.76 3.48
CA THR A 100 7.27 7.35 4.33
C THR A 100 8.61 7.58 3.64
N ALA A 101 8.73 7.20 2.37
CA ALA A 101 9.96 7.42 1.61
C ALA A 101 10.31 8.91 1.49
N VAL A 102 9.31 9.76 1.23
CA VAL A 102 9.50 11.22 1.16
C VAL A 102 9.91 11.79 2.51
N GLU A 103 9.25 11.35 3.60
CA GLU A 103 9.60 11.76 4.95
C GLU A 103 11.04 11.39 5.30
N ASP A 104 11.47 10.17 4.96
CA ASP A 104 12.82 9.69 5.18
C ASP A 104 13.85 10.50 4.38
N LEU A 105 13.60 10.77 3.09
CA LEU A 105 14.46 11.59 2.26
C LEU A 105 14.68 12.98 2.85
N MET A 106 13.60 13.60 3.34
CA MET A 106 13.64 14.92 3.96
C MET A 106 14.37 14.90 5.31
N ARG A 107 14.10 13.89 6.14
CA ARG A 107 14.73 13.74 7.46
C ARG A 107 16.23 13.50 7.36
N GLU A 108 16.62 12.60 6.45
CA GLU A 108 18.02 12.20 6.28
C GLU A 108 18.80 13.12 5.34
N LYS A 109 18.12 14.09 4.73
CA LYS A 109 18.70 15.01 3.75
C LYS A 109 19.42 14.29 2.62
N THR A 110 18.86 13.17 2.18
CA THR A 110 19.41 12.36 1.09
C THR A 110 19.35 13.15 -0.23
N PRO A 111 20.44 13.27 -1.00
CA PRO A 111 20.42 13.93 -2.30
C PRO A 111 19.46 13.20 -3.27
N HIS A 112 18.60 13.97 -3.95
CA HIS A 112 17.62 13.43 -4.90
C HIS A 112 17.26 14.44 -5.98
N GLY A 113 16.88 13.96 -7.16
CA GLY A 113 16.22 14.75 -8.20
C GLY A 113 14.80 15.14 -7.80
N LYS A 114 14.10 15.89 -8.65
CA LYS A 114 12.71 16.27 -8.43
C LYS A 114 11.82 15.01 -8.32
N ILE A 115 10.98 14.96 -7.29
CA ILE A 115 9.95 13.92 -7.13
C ILE A 115 8.57 14.53 -7.31
N CYS A 116 7.76 13.91 -8.18
CA CYS A 116 6.37 14.29 -8.44
C CYS A 116 5.48 13.20 -7.87
N ILE A 117 4.47 13.57 -7.11
CA ILE A 117 3.56 12.62 -6.44
C ILE A 117 2.14 12.90 -6.91
N ALA A 118 1.39 11.85 -7.22
CA ALA A 118 -0.03 11.93 -7.49
C ALA A 118 -0.78 10.85 -6.71
N PHE A 119 -1.79 11.27 -5.93
CA PHE A 119 -2.77 10.35 -5.35
C PHE A 119 -4.10 10.54 -6.08
N THR A 120 -4.62 9.43 -6.59
CA THR A 120 -5.85 9.42 -7.40
C THR A 120 -7.03 8.90 -6.57
N PRO A 121 -8.25 9.38 -6.84
CA PRO A 121 -9.45 8.85 -6.21
C PRO A 121 -9.76 7.44 -6.66
#